data_0684761e85bd64cd96ba7b197f18275b
#
_entry.id   0684761e85bd64cd96ba7b197f18275b
#
_cell.length_a   1.000
_cell.length_b   1.000
_cell.length_c   1.000
_cell.angle_alpha   90.00
_cell.angle_beta   90.00
_cell.angle_gamma   90.00
#
_symmetry.space_group_name_H-M   'P 1'
#
loop_
_entity.id
_entity.type
_entity.pdbx_description
1 polymer ?
#
loop_
_entity_poly.entity_id
_entity_poly.type
_entity_poly.pdbx_seq_one_letter_code
_entity_poly.pdbx_strand_id
1 'polypeptide(L)'
;VTNSKVEGAVHKLKDSNGDYILDPYGAELGQQQILSRRLEITNAMPSNISKGSGSNLSAILYGNFADLYIGLFGDLEILVDPFSDFSKGTTAVRILQSIDIGVAHAGSFAAMKDVIAA
;
A
#
# COMPACT_ATOMS: atom_id res chain seq x y z
N VAL A 1 1.45 6.53 -3.22
CA VAL A 1 0.70 5.35 -2.74
C VAL A 1 0.24 5.60 -1.31
N THR A 2 -0.98 5.24 -0.97
CA THR A 2 -1.55 5.36 0.37
C THR A 2 -2.63 4.31 0.62
N ASN A 3 -3.29 4.37 1.79
CA ASN A 3 -4.41 3.50 2.12
C ASN A 3 -5.78 4.20 1.95
N SER A 4 -6.86 3.44 1.99
CA SER A 4 -8.23 3.94 1.81
C SER A 4 -8.71 4.92 2.91
N LYS A 5 -8.12 4.88 4.12
CA LYS A 5 -8.43 5.87 5.17
C LYS A 5 -7.94 7.26 4.80
N VAL A 6 -6.71 7.36 4.30
CA VAL A 6 -6.14 8.64 3.84
C VAL A 6 -6.90 9.17 2.64
N GLU A 7 -7.25 8.30 1.69
CA GLU A 7 -8.11 8.65 0.57
C GLU A 7 -9.40 9.33 1.04
N GLY A 8 -10.15 8.66 1.93
CA GLY A 8 -11.39 9.21 2.47
C GLY A 8 -11.21 10.53 3.23
N ALA A 9 -10.07 10.72 3.92
CA ALA A 9 -9.75 11.97 4.59
C ALA A 9 -9.47 13.11 3.58
N VAL A 10 -8.74 12.80 2.50
CA VAL A 10 -8.41 13.77 1.46
C VAL A 10 -9.65 14.23 0.69
N HIS A 11 -10.59 13.31 0.41
CA HIS A 11 -11.87 13.66 -0.23
C HIS A 11 -12.79 14.52 0.62
N LYS A 12 -12.60 14.52 1.95
CA LYS A 12 -13.36 15.37 2.87
C LYS A 12 -12.78 16.78 3.04
N LEU A 13 -11.58 17.05 2.49
CA LEU A 13 -10.94 18.34 2.62
C LEU A 13 -11.74 19.43 1.89
N LYS A 14 -12.01 20.51 2.61
CA LYS A 14 -12.74 21.68 2.13
C LYS A 14 -11.86 22.92 2.20
N ASP A 15 -12.13 23.86 1.33
CA ASP A 15 -11.51 25.17 1.38
C ASP A 15 -12.19 26.08 2.41
N SER A 16 -11.75 27.35 2.52
CA SER A 16 -12.32 28.34 3.45
C SER A 16 -13.77 28.72 3.11
N ASN A 17 -14.25 28.44 1.90
CA ASN A 17 -15.61 28.72 1.46
C ASN A 17 -16.55 27.53 1.68
N GLY A 18 -16.01 26.37 2.06
CA GLY A 18 -16.76 25.14 2.29
C GLY A 18 -16.85 24.21 1.08
N ASP A 19 -16.20 24.56 -0.04
CA ASP A 19 -16.16 23.75 -1.24
C ASP A 19 -15.11 22.62 -1.10
N TYR A 20 -15.39 21.48 -1.70
CA TYR A 20 -14.44 20.37 -1.69
C TYR A 20 -13.23 20.70 -2.58
N ILE A 21 -12.02 20.54 -2.04
CA ILE A 21 -10.75 20.77 -2.78
C ILE A 21 -10.57 19.74 -3.89
N LEU A 22 -10.97 18.49 -3.61
CA LEU A 22 -11.04 17.43 -4.61
C LEU A 22 -12.51 17.13 -4.86
N ASP A 23 -12.96 17.28 -6.11
CA ASP A 23 -14.33 16.96 -6.47
C ASP A 23 -14.56 15.44 -6.32
N PRO A 24 -15.35 15.00 -5.33
CA PRO A 24 -15.60 13.58 -5.12
C PRO A 24 -16.48 12.94 -6.19
N TYR A 25 -17.12 13.77 -7.04
CA TYR A 25 -18.06 13.32 -8.07
C TYR A 25 -17.61 13.58 -9.50
N GLY A 26 -16.59 14.42 -9.72
CA GLY A 26 -16.13 14.87 -11.04
C GLY A 26 -14.95 14.09 -11.60
N ALA A 27 -14.28 13.26 -10.81
CA ALA A 27 -13.19 12.44 -11.31
C ALA A 27 -13.74 11.30 -12.18
N GLU A 28 -13.22 11.15 -13.39
CA GLU A 28 -13.43 9.93 -14.18
C GLU A 28 -13.12 8.71 -13.32
N LEU A 29 -14.08 7.78 -13.24
CA LEU A 29 -13.97 6.56 -12.46
C LEU A 29 -12.64 5.85 -12.74
N GLY A 30 -11.73 5.87 -11.76
CA GLY A 30 -10.48 5.12 -11.80
C GLY A 30 -9.19 5.94 -11.87
N GLN A 31 -9.24 7.28 -11.98
CA GLN A 31 -8.03 8.11 -11.94
C GLN A 31 -8.07 9.11 -10.78
N GLN A 32 -7.73 8.64 -9.60
CA GLN A 32 -7.55 9.54 -8.46
C GLN A 32 -6.21 10.26 -8.59
N GLN A 33 -6.24 11.59 -8.48
CA GLN A 33 -5.06 12.43 -8.57
C GLN A 33 -5.00 13.38 -7.38
N ILE A 34 -3.81 13.55 -6.82
CA ILE A 34 -3.50 14.62 -5.87
C ILE A 34 -2.40 15.47 -6.48
N LEU A 35 -2.61 16.78 -6.58
CA LEU A 35 -1.65 17.73 -7.18
C LEU A 35 -1.20 17.28 -8.59
N SER A 36 -2.13 16.86 -9.43
CA SER A 36 -1.86 16.33 -10.78
C SER A 36 -0.94 15.09 -10.80
N ARG A 37 -0.84 14.36 -9.70
CA ARG A 37 -0.10 13.11 -9.60
C ARG A 37 -1.06 11.97 -9.29
N ARG A 38 -0.88 10.86 -9.99
CA ARG A 38 -1.70 9.64 -9.79
C ARG A 38 -1.58 9.15 -8.34
N LEU A 39 -2.72 8.93 -7.72
CA LEU A 39 -2.81 8.33 -6.39
C LEU A 39 -3.15 6.84 -6.53
N GLU A 40 -2.26 6.00 -6.05
CA GLU A 40 -2.50 4.56 -5.93
C GLU A 40 -2.92 4.23 -4.50
N ILE A 41 -4.01 3.50 -4.37
CA ILE A 41 -4.58 3.13 -3.09
C ILE A 41 -4.41 1.64 -2.88
N THR A 42 -3.84 1.27 -1.74
CA THR A 42 -3.68 -0.12 -1.35
C THR A 42 -3.84 -0.30 0.16
N ASN A 43 -4.67 -1.24 0.57
CA ASN A 43 -4.84 -1.59 1.98
C ASN A 43 -3.68 -2.41 2.55
N ALA A 44 -2.68 -2.76 1.74
CA ALA A 44 -1.40 -3.28 2.22
C ALA A 44 -0.56 -2.20 2.95
N MET A 45 -0.85 -0.90 2.71
CA MET A 45 -0.23 0.20 3.46
C MET A 45 -0.78 0.25 4.88
N PRO A 46 0.10 0.36 5.90
CA PRO A 46 -0.31 0.35 7.29
C PRO A 46 -1.18 1.57 7.64
N SER A 47 -2.19 1.34 8.48
CA SER A 47 -3.10 2.38 9.01
C SER A 47 -3.13 2.43 10.54
N ASN A 48 -2.19 1.74 11.18
CA ASN A 48 -2.08 1.60 12.64
C ASN A 48 -0.67 1.91 13.15
N ILE A 49 0.03 2.81 12.48
CA ILE A 49 1.38 3.24 12.87
C ILE A 49 1.28 4.06 14.14
N SER A 50 2.23 3.82 15.05
CA SER A 50 2.45 4.67 16.24
C SER A 50 3.74 5.45 16.06
N LYS A 51 3.69 6.77 16.30
CA LYS A 51 4.86 7.65 16.21
C LYS A 51 4.75 8.75 17.27
N GLY A 52 5.70 8.79 18.20
CA GLY A 52 5.63 9.69 19.38
C GLY A 52 4.39 9.38 20.23
N SER A 53 3.58 10.38 20.49
CA SER A 53 2.30 10.25 21.20
C SER A 53 1.12 9.90 20.29
N GLY A 54 1.31 9.87 18.98
CA GLY A 54 0.26 9.55 18.00
C GLY A 54 0.10 8.04 17.82
N SER A 55 -1.16 7.61 17.68
CA SER A 55 -1.55 6.23 17.38
C SER A 55 -2.54 6.20 16.21
N ASN A 56 -2.69 5.03 15.58
CA ASN A 56 -3.56 4.84 14.41
C ASN A 56 -3.21 5.77 13.24
N LEU A 57 -1.93 6.06 13.07
CA LEU A 57 -1.44 6.88 11.99
C LEU A 57 -1.34 6.05 10.69
N SER A 58 -1.52 6.74 9.58
CA SER A 58 -1.38 6.17 8.24
C SER A 58 -0.11 6.65 7.56
N ALA A 59 0.28 5.95 6.49
CA ALA A 59 1.45 6.32 5.71
C ALA A 59 1.05 6.80 4.31
N ILE A 60 1.82 7.75 3.79
CA ILE A 60 1.85 8.14 2.38
C ILE A 60 3.25 7.90 1.87
N LEU A 61 3.37 7.19 0.75
CA LEU A 61 4.62 6.98 0.05
C LEU A 61 4.56 7.67 -1.32
N TYR A 62 5.52 8.54 -1.57
CA TYR A 62 5.70 9.20 -2.86
C TYR A 62 7.05 8.82 -3.44
N GLY A 63 7.11 8.52 -4.73
CA GLY A 63 8.39 8.21 -5.36
C GLY A 63 8.28 7.73 -6.79
N ASN A 64 9.43 7.54 -7.40
CA ASN A 64 9.58 6.91 -8.71
C ASN A 64 9.76 5.40 -8.53
N PHE A 65 8.69 4.64 -8.72
CA PHE A 65 8.71 3.18 -8.57
C PHE A 65 9.50 2.45 -9.67
N ALA A 66 9.94 3.14 -10.73
CA ALA A 66 10.87 2.57 -11.69
C ALA A 66 12.28 2.33 -11.11
N ASP A 67 12.62 3.02 -10.00
CA ASP A 67 13.88 2.82 -9.27
C ASP A 67 13.80 1.70 -8.21
N LEU A 68 12.67 0.97 -8.15
CA LEU A 68 12.48 -0.14 -7.24
C LEU A 68 12.62 -1.45 -8.02
N TYR A 69 13.57 -2.28 -7.61
CA TYR A 69 13.85 -3.57 -8.24
C TYR A 69 13.38 -4.71 -7.34
N ILE A 70 12.71 -5.68 -7.93
CA ILE A 70 12.32 -6.92 -7.27
C ILE A 70 13.19 -8.03 -7.87
N GLY A 71 14.09 -8.57 -7.06
CA GLY A 71 14.93 -9.71 -7.41
C GLY A 71 14.24 -11.01 -7.04
N LEU A 72 14.08 -11.90 -8.00
CA LEU A 72 13.60 -13.25 -7.78
C LEU A 72 14.81 -14.19 -7.84
N PHE A 73 15.01 -14.99 -6.80
CA PHE A 73 16.15 -15.91 -6.68
C PHE A 73 15.66 -17.34 -6.68
N GLY A 74 16.21 -18.14 -7.60
CA GLY A 74 15.83 -19.54 -7.77
C GLY A 74 14.46 -19.74 -8.39
N ASP A 75 14.08 -20.99 -8.49
CA ASP A 75 12.80 -21.41 -9.05
C ASP A 75 11.70 -21.40 -7.97
N LEU A 76 10.45 -21.32 -8.41
CA LEU A 76 9.29 -21.50 -7.55
C LEU A 76 9.21 -22.96 -7.10
N GLU A 77 9.39 -23.21 -5.80
CA GLU A 77 9.28 -24.54 -5.22
C GLU A 77 7.85 -24.81 -4.76
N ILE A 78 7.23 -25.83 -5.33
CA ILE A 78 5.89 -26.29 -4.94
C ILE A 78 6.01 -27.71 -4.38
N LEU A 79 5.70 -27.87 -3.10
CA LEU A 79 5.68 -29.16 -2.41
C LEU A 79 4.27 -29.50 -1.98
N VAL A 80 3.86 -30.71 -2.31
CA VAL A 80 2.55 -31.26 -1.95
C VAL A 80 2.75 -32.38 -0.94
N ASP A 81 2.11 -32.27 0.22
CA ASP A 81 2.13 -33.26 1.28
C ASP A 81 0.71 -33.81 1.51
N PRO A 82 0.42 -35.01 1.03
CA PRO A 82 -0.87 -35.65 1.23
C PRO A 82 -0.96 -36.42 2.55
N PHE A 83 0.14 -36.53 3.34
CA PHE A 83 0.24 -37.46 4.46
C PHE A 83 0.06 -36.81 5.84
N SER A 84 0.54 -35.56 6.01
CA SER A 84 0.57 -34.90 7.31
C SER A 84 -0.81 -34.69 7.93
N ASP A 85 -1.83 -34.43 7.14
CA ASP A 85 -3.20 -34.21 7.59
C ASP A 85 -4.18 -35.30 7.10
N PHE A 86 -3.69 -36.55 6.96
CA PHE A 86 -4.49 -37.66 6.45
C PHE A 86 -5.79 -37.88 7.22
N SER A 87 -5.78 -37.72 8.55
CA SER A 87 -6.95 -37.85 9.40
C SER A 87 -8.04 -36.81 9.17
N LYS A 88 -7.67 -35.66 8.59
CA LYS A 88 -8.60 -34.57 8.28
C LYS A 88 -9.06 -34.60 6.80
N GLY A 89 -8.49 -35.49 5.98
CA GLY A 89 -8.80 -35.57 4.55
C GLY A 89 -8.36 -34.34 3.76
N THR A 90 -7.35 -33.60 4.24
CA THR A 90 -6.80 -32.40 3.58
C THR A 90 -5.39 -32.65 3.09
N THR A 91 -5.02 -31.99 1.99
CA THR A 91 -3.66 -32.04 1.42
C THR A 91 -3.01 -30.69 1.66
N ALA A 92 -1.81 -30.68 2.26
CA ALA A 92 -1.04 -29.45 2.45
C ALA A 92 -0.21 -29.14 1.20
N VAL A 93 -0.24 -27.87 0.76
CA VAL A 93 0.59 -27.39 -0.33
C VAL A 93 1.46 -26.25 0.20
N ARG A 94 2.79 -26.39 0.07
CA ARG A 94 3.77 -25.38 0.43
C ARG A 94 4.36 -24.78 -0.84
N ILE A 95 4.30 -23.47 -0.95
CA ILE A 95 4.90 -22.72 -2.04
C ILE A 95 5.98 -21.81 -1.46
N LEU A 96 7.20 -21.92 -1.97
CA LEU A 96 8.34 -21.12 -1.56
C LEU A 96 8.94 -20.39 -2.77
N GLN A 97 9.20 -19.10 -2.60
CA GLN A 97 9.94 -18.28 -3.55
C GLN A 97 10.84 -17.33 -2.77
N SER A 98 12.13 -17.34 -3.08
CA SER A 98 13.06 -16.37 -2.51
C SER A 98 12.99 -15.07 -3.30
N ILE A 99 12.68 -13.97 -2.62
CA ILE A 99 12.59 -12.63 -3.21
C ILE A 99 13.35 -11.64 -2.35
N ASP A 100 13.90 -10.62 -3.00
CA ASP A 100 14.47 -9.44 -2.34
C ASP A 100 14.05 -8.18 -3.07
N ILE A 101 13.99 -7.06 -2.35
CA ILE A 101 13.57 -5.77 -2.89
C ILE A 101 14.69 -4.76 -2.64
N GLY A 102 15.21 -4.21 -3.72
CA GLY A 102 16.25 -3.19 -3.70
C GLY A 102 15.76 -1.85 -4.27
N VAL A 103 16.28 -0.76 -3.73
CA VAL A 103 16.04 0.60 -4.24
C VAL A 103 17.33 1.11 -4.83
N ALA A 104 17.33 1.46 -6.14
CA ALA A 104 18.52 1.97 -6.82
C ALA A 104 18.90 3.38 -6.32
N HIS A 105 17.89 4.24 -6.14
CA HIS A 105 18.10 5.62 -5.71
C HIS A 105 17.15 5.95 -4.55
N ALA A 106 17.67 5.92 -3.32
CA ALA A 106 16.86 6.23 -2.13
C ALA A 106 16.28 7.64 -2.15
N GLY A 107 16.97 8.60 -2.80
CA GLY A 107 16.48 9.96 -2.96
C GLY A 107 15.25 10.10 -3.88
N SER A 108 14.91 9.07 -4.64
CA SER A 108 13.71 9.04 -5.48
C SER A 108 12.42 8.80 -4.68
N PHE A 109 12.52 8.52 -3.37
CA PHE A 109 11.40 8.18 -2.52
C PHE A 109 11.29 9.10 -1.32
N ALA A 110 10.06 9.46 -0.97
CA ALA A 110 9.72 10.17 0.25
C ALA A 110 8.57 9.45 0.95
N ALA A 111 8.65 9.35 2.27
CA ALA A 111 7.63 8.70 3.08
C ALA A 111 7.18 9.60 4.22
N MET A 112 5.87 9.78 4.35
CA MET A 112 5.23 10.39 5.52
C MET A 112 4.52 9.28 6.30
N LYS A 113 4.84 9.13 7.59
CA LYS A 113 4.35 8.04 8.45
C LYS A 113 3.49 8.53 9.63
N ASP A 114 3.04 9.77 9.59
CA ASP A 114 2.31 10.45 10.67
C ASP A 114 1.03 11.12 10.17
N VAL A 115 0.41 10.55 9.15
CA VAL A 115 -0.84 11.05 8.60
C VAL A 115 -2.00 10.64 9.49
N ILE A 116 -2.70 11.64 10.05
CA ILE A 116 -3.95 11.44 10.79
C ILE A 116 -5.07 11.36 9.76
N ALA A 117 -5.64 10.19 9.60
CA ALA A 117 -6.83 9.96 8.77
C ALA A 117 -7.98 9.56 9.70
N ALA A 118 -8.78 10.56 10.06
CA ALA A 118 -9.96 10.39 10.90
C ALA A 118 -11.21 10.14 10.06
#